data_aaaaec781f822d957362bed26069b499
#
_entry.id   aaaaec781f822d957362bed26069b499
#
_cell.length_a   1.000
_cell.length_b   1.000
_cell.length_c   1.000
_cell.angle_alpha   90.00
_cell.angle_beta   90.00
_cell.angle_gamma   90.00
#
_symmetry.space_group_name_H-M   'P 1'
#
loop_
_entity.id
_entity.type
_entity.pdbx_description
1 polymer ?
#
loop_
_entity_poly.entity_id
_entity_poly.type
_entity_poly.pdbx_seq_one_letter_code
_entity_poly.pdbx_strand_id
1 'polypeptide(L)'
;DTWVKWSRSANQLSELPSSPEPGENWVRIGKQRTLRLFSLESGAPVEVPVDGPWLTAGCQVEVTNLRVLSGDDRRAEPWWSLCFEAFGDPASLLDLLDVMVNHVVDEAPDLELPQAASMSYPAWLASLVA
;
A
#
# COMPACT_ATOMS: atom_id res chain seq x y z
N ASP A 1 12.03 -9.75 4.43
CA ASP A 1 11.23 -9.75 5.67
C ASP A 1 9.84 -10.33 5.39
N THR A 2 9.35 -11.19 6.26
CA THR A 2 8.01 -11.77 6.14
C THR A 2 7.06 -10.99 7.06
N TRP A 3 5.93 -10.55 6.50
CA TRP A 3 4.93 -9.77 7.23
C TRP A 3 3.65 -10.57 7.41
N VAL A 4 3.06 -10.48 8.59
CA VAL A 4 1.73 -11.04 8.85
C VAL A 4 0.77 -9.88 9.08
N LYS A 5 -0.26 -9.79 8.24
CA LYS A 5 -1.31 -8.78 8.36
C LYS A 5 -2.50 -9.38 9.09
N TRP A 6 -2.88 -8.77 10.20
CA TRP A 6 -4.14 -9.04 10.87
C TRP A 6 -5.14 -7.94 10.54
N SER A 7 -6.34 -8.31 10.12
CA SER A 7 -7.41 -7.37 9.82
C SER A 7 -8.63 -7.74 10.64
N ARG A 8 -9.25 -6.73 11.27
CA ARG A 8 -10.55 -6.83 11.90
C ARG A 8 -11.44 -5.73 11.34
N SER A 9 -12.63 -6.09 10.89
CA SER A 9 -13.64 -5.12 10.50
C SER A 9 -14.43 -4.71 11.73
N ALA A 10 -14.54 -3.41 11.98
CA ALA A 10 -15.46 -2.85 12.96
C ALA A 10 -16.68 -2.30 12.21
N ASN A 11 -17.88 -2.72 12.59
CA ASN A 11 -19.12 -2.28 11.96
C ASN A 11 -19.50 -0.85 12.34
N GLN A 12 -18.90 -0.32 13.41
CA GLN A 12 -19.09 1.05 13.88
C GLN A 12 -17.75 1.66 14.29
N LEU A 13 -17.53 2.92 13.90
CA LEU A 13 -16.33 3.67 14.32
C LEU A 13 -16.25 3.85 15.85
N SER A 14 -17.39 3.79 16.54
CA SER A 14 -17.49 3.84 18.01
C SER A 14 -16.90 2.61 18.71
N GLU A 15 -16.68 1.50 18.00
CA GLU A 15 -16.04 0.30 18.54
C GLU A 15 -14.50 0.42 18.58
N LEU A 16 -13.96 1.45 17.92
CA LEU A 16 -12.54 1.72 17.95
C LEU A 16 -12.24 2.67 19.10
N PRO A 17 -11.20 2.40 19.92
CA PRO A 17 -10.80 3.32 20.96
C PRO A 17 -10.49 4.69 20.34
N SER A 18 -11.06 5.75 20.90
CA SER A 18 -10.86 7.14 20.45
C SER A 18 -9.43 7.64 20.75
N SER A 19 -8.77 7.02 21.72
CA SER A 19 -7.37 7.28 22.10
C SER A 19 -6.76 5.98 22.62
N PRO A 20 -5.45 5.75 22.43
CA PRO A 20 -4.79 4.64 23.08
C PRO A 20 -4.84 4.84 24.62
N GLU A 21 -5.11 3.75 25.34
CA GLU A 21 -4.92 3.73 26.78
C GLU A 21 -3.43 3.93 27.14
N PRO A 22 -3.13 4.49 28.32
CA PRO A 22 -1.75 4.64 28.75
C PRO A 22 -0.99 3.30 28.73
N GLY A 23 0.05 3.21 27.89
CA GLY A 23 0.82 1.97 27.67
C GLY A 23 0.44 1.19 26.40
N GLU A 24 -0.60 1.58 25.69
CA GLU A 24 -0.92 1.03 24.35
C GLU A 24 -0.21 1.83 23.26
N ASN A 25 0.52 1.12 22.41
CA ASN A 25 1.24 1.71 21.26
C ASN A 25 0.38 1.70 19.99
N TRP A 26 -0.82 2.29 20.04
CA TRP A 26 -1.69 2.44 18.88
C TRP A 26 -1.40 3.74 18.15
N VAL A 27 -1.29 3.68 16.84
CA VAL A 27 -1.19 4.87 15.99
C VAL A 27 -2.39 4.89 15.05
N ARG A 28 -3.15 5.97 15.09
CA ARG A 28 -4.27 6.18 14.15
C ARG A 28 -3.74 6.77 12.85
N ILE A 29 -4.09 6.15 11.74
CA ILE A 29 -3.69 6.60 10.40
C ILE A 29 -4.93 6.78 9.54
N GLY A 30 -5.09 7.98 8.98
CA GLY A 30 -6.04 8.21 7.88
C GLY A 30 -5.41 7.76 6.57
N LYS A 31 -6.16 7.02 5.74
CA LYS A 31 -5.71 6.51 4.44
C LYS A 31 -6.73 6.84 3.36
N GLN A 32 -6.26 7.40 2.26
CA GLN A 32 -7.02 7.54 1.03
C GLN A 32 -6.30 6.80 -0.08
N ARG A 33 -6.93 5.77 -0.63
CA ARG A 33 -6.33 4.85 -1.61
C ARG A 33 -6.86 5.13 -3.00
N THR A 34 -5.94 5.07 -3.96
CA THR A 34 -6.24 4.98 -5.38
C THR A 34 -5.64 3.68 -5.89
N LEU A 35 -6.47 2.83 -6.47
CA LEU A 35 -6.11 1.51 -6.94
C LEU A 35 -6.25 1.43 -8.45
N ARG A 36 -5.22 0.92 -9.12
CA ARG A 36 -5.24 0.52 -10.53
C ARG A 36 -4.99 -0.97 -10.62
N LEU A 37 -5.71 -1.66 -11.48
CA LEU A 37 -5.58 -3.09 -11.71
C LEU A 37 -5.07 -3.33 -13.13
N PHE A 38 -4.04 -4.16 -13.26
CA PHE A 38 -3.46 -4.53 -14.53
C PHE A 38 -3.54 -6.05 -14.73
N SER A 39 -4.05 -6.47 -15.88
CA SER A 39 -3.90 -7.84 -16.37
C SER A 39 -2.49 -8.02 -16.93
N LEU A 40 -1.86 -9.14 -16.61
CA LEU A 40 -0.55 -9.56 -17.13
C LEU A 40 -0.65 -10.88 -17.90
N GLU A 41 -1.88 -11.34 -18.19
CA GLU A 41 -2.15 -12.61 -18.86
C GLU A 41 -1.58 -12.66 -20.30
N SER A 42 -1.46 -11.52 -20.95
CA SER A 42 -0.87 -11.40 -22.29
C SER A 42 0.66 -11.22 -22.29
N GLY A 43 1.28 -11.17 -21.11
CA GLY A 43 2.70 -10.88 -20.94
C GLY A 43 3.06 -9.39 -20.94
N ALA A 44 2.10 -8.51 -21.28
CA ALA A 44 2.25 -7.06 -21.19
C ALA A 44 1.17 -6.47 -20.28
N PRO A 45 1.45 -5.39 -19.52
CA PRO A 45 0.46 -4.75 -18.66
C PRO A 45 -0.68 -4.14 -19.47
N VAL A 46 -1.90 -4.54 -19.13
CA VAL A 46 -3.15 -3.97 -19.68
C VAL A 46 -4.03 -3.53 -18.53
N GLU A 47 -4.27 -2.23 -18.38
CA GLU A 47 -5.16 -1.73 -17.34
C GLU A 47 -6.60 -2.18 -17.57
N VAL A 48 -7.23 -2.67 -16.50
CA VAL A 48 -8.60 -3.17 -16.51
C VAL A 48 -9.39 -2.57 -15.34
N PRO A 49 -10.74 -2.53 -15.44
CA PRO A 49 -11.57 -2.08 -14.32
C PRO A 49 -11.34 -2.93 -13.06
N VAL A 50 -11.25 -2.27 -11.89
CA VAL A 50 -11.05 -2.94 -10.59
C VAL A 50 -12.21 -3.83 -10.21
N ASP A 51 -13.43 -3.51 -10.66
CA ASP A 51 -14.67 -4.25 -10.48
C ASP A 51 -14.99 -5.19 -11.69
N GLY A 52 -14.01 -5.40 -12.56
CA GLY A 52 -14.10 -6.23 -13.74
C GLY A 52 -14.09 -7.74 -13.44
N PRO A 53 -14.00 -8.57 -14.49
CA PRO A 53 -13.93 -10.03 -14.33
C PRO A 53 -12.65 -10.44 -13.60
N TRP A 54 -12.70 -11.61 -12.96
CA TRP A 54 -11.54 -12.19 -12.27
C TRP A 54 -10.40 -12.46 -13.25
N LEU A 55 -9.19 -12.06 -12.83
CA LEU A 55 -7.95 -12.31 -13.58
C LEU A 55 -7.19 -13.49 -12.97
N THR A 56 -6.52 -14.27 -13.81
CA THR A 56 -5.66 -15.37 -13.40
C THR A 56 -4.24 -14.93 -13.10
N ALA A 57 -3.78 -13.83 -13.70
CA ALA A 57 -2.48 -13.22 -13.45
C ALA A 57 -2.57 -11.70 -13.62
N GLY A 58 -2.02 -10.96 -12.69
CA GLY A 58 -2.05 -9.51 -12.73
C GLY A 58 -1.26 -8.85 -11.61
N CYS A 59 -1.40 -7.54 -11.55
CA CYS A 59 -0.82 -6.72 -10.49
C CYS A 59 -1.77 -5.57 -10.14
N GLN A 60 -1.96 -5.37 -8.84
CA GLN A 60 -2.56 -4.15 -8.32
C GLN A 60 -1.46 -3.13 -8.04
N VAL A 61 -1.69 -1.89 -8.46
CA VAL A 61 -0.85 -0.74 -8.14
C VAL A 61 -1.67 0.19 -7.26
N GLU A 62 -1.24 0.36 -6.02
CA GLU A 62 -1.94 1.20 -5.03
C GLU A 62 -1.10 2.42 -4.70
N VAL A 63 -1.68 3.60 -4.88
CA VAL A 63 -1.16 4.85 -4.31
C VAL A 63 -2.03 5.21 -3.11
N THR A 64 -1.41 5.38 -1.95
CA THR A 64 -2.12 5.73 -0.72
C THR A 64 -1.60 7.06 -0.18
N ASN A 65 -2.50 8.04 -0.03
CA ASN A 65 -2.24 9.21 0.77
C ASN A 65 -2.46 8.87 2.25
N LEU A 66 -1.48 9.22 3.08
CA LEU A 66 -1.41 8.87 4.48
C LEU A 66 -1.40 10.12 5.36
N ARG A 67 -2.11 10.09 6.46
CA ARG A 67 -2.01 11.10 7.53
C ARG A 67 -1.92 10.38 8.87
N VAL A 68 -0.90 10.68 9.64
CA VAL A 68 -0.81 10.24 11.04
C VAL A 68 -1.68 11.16 11.87
N LEU A 69 -2.73 10.59 12.46
CA LEU A 69 -3.68 11.31 13.31
C LEU A 69 -3.23 11.15 14.77
N SER A 70 -2.22 11.88 15.19
CA SER A 70 -1.85 11.99 16.61
C SER A 70 -2.57 13.19 17.22
N GLY A 71 -2.85 13.14 18.53
CA GLY A 71 -3.70 14.11 19.23
C GLY A 71 -3.27 15.59 19.21
N ASP A 72 -2.18 15.92 18.53
CA ASP A 72 -1.76 17.28 18.22
C ASP A 72 -1.80 17.44 16.70
N ASP A 73 -2.85 18.07 16.18
CA ASP A 73 -3.11 18.31 14.75
C ASP A 73 -1.97 19.03 14.00
N ARG A 74 -0.95 19.49 14.70
CA ARG A 74 0.16 20.27 14.14
C ARG A 74 1.25 19.43 13.47
N ARG A 75 1.18 18.08 13.55
CA ARG A 75 2.17 17.15 12.96
C ARG A 75 1.63 16.28 11.85
N ALA A 76 0.47 16.57 11.32
CA ALA A 76 -0.09 15.83 10.19
C ALA A 76 0.61 16.18 8.88
N GLU A 77 1.90 15.86 8.75
CA GLU A 77 2.56 15.91 7.46
C GLU A 77 1.89 14.90 6.52
N PRO A 78 1.59 15.31 5.28
CA PRO A 78 1.07 14.38 4.29
C PRO A 78 2.19 13.45 3.82
N TRP A 79 1.91 12.16 3.85
CA TRP A 79 2.76 11.12 3.29
C TRP A 79 2.04 10.44 2.16
N TRP A 80 2.77 9.78 1.30
CA TRP A 80 2.20 8.89 0.32
C TRP A 80 3.01 7.59 0.25
N SER A 81 2.37 6.52 -0.20
CA SER A 81 3.02 5.26 -0.47
C SER A 81 2.57 4.71 -1.81
N LEU A 82 3.48 3.99 -2.47
CA LEU A 82 3.22 3.22 -3.67
C LEU A 82 3.43 1.75 -3.33
N CYS A 83 2.46 0.91 -3.68
CA CYS A 83 2.51 -0.53 -3.44
C CYS A 83 2.18 -1.28 -4.73
N PHE A 84 2.93 -2.34 -4.99
CA PHE A 84 2.67 -3.30 -6.04
C PHE A 84 2.32 -4.65 -5.42
N GLU A 85 1.20 -5.23 -5.82
CA GLU A 85 0.73 -6.53 -5.34
C GLU A 85 0.45 -7.43 -6.53
N ALA A 86 1.42 -8.27 -6.89
CA ALA A 86 1.26 -9.24 -7.95
C ALA A 86 0.51 -10.48 -7.46
N PHE A 87 -0.30 -11.05 -8.34
CA PHE A 87 -1.02 -12.30 -8.11
C PHE A 87 -0.99 -13.17 -9.36
N GLY A 88 -1.07 -14.49 -9.16
CA GLY A 88 -0.98 -15.49 -10.22
C GLY A 88 -0.25 -16.74 -9.75
N ASP A 89 0.44 -17.41 -10.68
CA ASP A 89 1.29 -18.55 -10.36
C ASP A 89 2.45 -18.10 -9.44
N PRO A 90 2.62 -18.71 -8.27
CA PRO A 90 3.71 -18.37 -7.34
C PRO A 90 5.11 -18.35 -7.97
N ALA A 91 5.36 -19.21 -8.96
CA ALA A 91 6.65 -19.27 -9.66
C ALA A 91 6.93 -18.02 -10.54
N SER A 92 5.89 -17.28 -10.91
CA SER A 92 5.97 -16.14 -11.82
C SER A 92 5.83 -14.78 -11.12
N LEU A 93 5.56 -14.75 -9.82
CA LEU A 93 5.22 -13.49 -9.12
C LEU A 93 6.31 -12.43 -9.20
N LEU A 94 7.58 -12.82 -9.11
CA LEU A 94 8.69 -11.87 -9.21
C LEU A 94 8.80 -11.28 -10.60
N ASP A 95 8.65 -12.10 -11.64
CA ASP A 95 8.68 -11.64 -13.04
C ASP A 95 7.51 -10.69 -13.33
N LEU A 96 6.31 -10.98 -12.80
CA LEU A 96 5.13 -10.12 -12.91
C LEU A 96 5.35 -8.77 -12.21
N LEU A 97 5.98 -8.77 -11.04
CA LEU A 97 6.36 -7.54 -10.33
C LEU A 97 7.36 -6.72 -11.14
N ASP A 98 8.41 -7.34 -11.66
CA ASP A 98 9.44 -6.66 -12.45
C ASP A 98 8.83 -6.02 -13.71
N VAL A 99 7.98 -6.74 -14.43
CA VAL A 99 7.24 -6.21 -15.59
C VAL A 99 6.42 -4.97 -15.21
N MET A 100 5.70 -5.05 -14.08
CA MET A 100 4.81 -3.97 -13.66
C MET A 100 5.58 -2.75 -13.13
N VAL A 101 6.64 -2.95 -12.36
CA VAL A 101 7.49 -1.87 -11.85
C VAL A 101 8.13 -1.11 -13.02
N ASN A 102 8.69 -1.82 -14.00
CA ASN A 102 9.29 -1.22 -15.20
C ASN A 102 8.22 -0.42 -15.98
N HIS A 103 7.03 -0.95 -16.17
CA HIS A 103 5.94 -0.25 -16.85
C HIS A 103 5.58 1.08 -16.15
N VAL A 104 5.46 1.09 -14.82
CA VAL A 104 5.14 2.31 -14.08
C VAL A 104 6.29 3.33 -14.11
N VAL A 105 7.53 2.88 -14.02
CA VAL A 105 8.72 3.75 -14.12
C VAL A 105 8.84 4.36 -15.51
N ASP A 106 8.56 3.60 -16.57
CA ASP A 106 8.60 4.09 -17.96
C ASP A 106 7.48 5.14 -18.20
N GLU A 107 6.30 4.96 -17.61
CA GLU A 107 5.20 5.95 -17.71
C GLU A 107 5.40 7.19 -16.83
N ALA A 108 6.24 7.10 -15.80
CA ALA A 108 6.48 8.18 -14.85
C ALA A 108 8.00 8.39 -14.65
N PRO A 109 8.73 8.90 -15.66
CA PRO A 109 10.18 9.00 -15.64
C PRO A 109 10.73 9.92 -14.54
N ASP A 110 9.91 10.83 -14.03
CA ASP A 110 10.27 11.74 -12.92
C ASP A 110 10.00 11.10 -11.53
N LEU A 111 9.47 9.88 -11.49
CA LEU A 111 9.18 9.17 -10.24
C LEU A 111 10.48 8.57 -9.67
N GLU A 112 10.91 9.10 -8.55
CA GLU A 112 12.04 8.54 -7.81
C GLU A 112 11.53 7.54 -6.76
N LEU A 113 11.98 6.28 -6.85
CA LEU A 113 11.68 5.19 -5.89
C LEU A 113 12.99 4.73 -5.22
N PRO A 114 13.51 5.48 -4.24
CA PRO A 114 14.75 5.10 -3.59
C PRO A 114 14.57 3.81 -2.78
N GLN A 115 15.48 2.86 -2.94
CA GLN A 115 15.41 1.58 -2.22
C GLN A 115 15.35 1.77 -0.69
N ALA A 116 15.99 2.81 -0.15
CA ALA A 116 15.96 3.15 1.27
C ALA A 116 14.56 3.53 1.76
N ALA A 117 13.64 3.94 0.88
CA ALA A 117 12.25 4.24 1.19
C ALA A 117 11.33 2.99 1.08
N SER A 118 11.86 1.84 0.62
CA SER A 118 11.12 0.58 0.58
C SER A 118 11.03 0.00 1.98
N MET A 119 9.88 0.15 2.63
CA MET A 119 9.65 -0.32 3.99
C MET A 119 8.19 -0.66 4.24
N SER A 120 7.94 -1.42 5.29
CA SER A 120 6.59 -1.69 5.75
C SER A 120 5.99 -0.51 6.54
N TYR A 121 4.67 -0.48 6.68
CA TYR A 121 4.01 0.52 7.53
C TYR A 121 4.52 0.52 8.99
N PRO A 122 4.70 -0.62 9.67
CA PRO A 122 5.28 -0.63 11.01
C PRO A 122 6.69 -0.04 11.07
N ALA A 123 7.56 -0.34 10.10
CA ALA A 123 8.91 0.22 10.03
C ALA A 123 8.87 1.74 9.77
N TRP A 124 8.00 2.18 8.87
CA TRP A 124 7.77 3.59 8.60
C TRP A 124 7.29 4.33 9.87
N LEU A 125 6.28 3.80 10.57
CA LEU A 125 5.79 4.40 11.81
C LEU A 125 6.88 4.48 12.88
N ALA A 126 7.69 3.43 13.03
CA ALA A 126 8.82 3.45 13.97
C ALA A 126 9.83 4.55 13.63
N SER A 127 10.05 4.85 12.33
CA SER A 127 10.94 5.93 11.91
C SER A 127 10.43 7.34 12.23
N LEU A 128 9.11 7.51 12.41
CA LEU A 128 8.52 8.81 12.76
C LEU A 128 8.64 9.15 14.24
N VAL A 129 8.88 8.16 15.10
CA VAL A 129 8.95 8.33 16.56
C VAL A 129 10.38 8.19 17.10
N ALA A 130 11.31 7.84 16.22
CA ALA A 130 12.75 7.82 16.54
C ALA A 130 13.36 9.21 16.39
#